data_5f20d863c2090d61d586e15ef165a10d
#
_entry.id   5f20d863c2090d61d586e15ef165a10d
#
_cell.length_a   1.000
_cell.length_b   1.000
_cell.length_c   1.000
_cell.angle_alpha   90.00
_cell.angle_beta   90.00
_cell.angle_gamma   90.00
#
_symmetry.space_group_name_H-M   'P 1'
#
loop_
_entity.id
_entity.type
_entity.pdbx_description
1 polymer ?
#
loop_
_entity_poly.entity_id
_entity_poly.type
_entity_poly.pdbx_seq_one_letter_code
_entity_poly.pdbx_strand_id
1 'polypeptide(L)'
;MLPKHILVPTDLSEGAEQALDYACELGHLLGSQIHLLNVISIPALGVPELGVALTATMIDELVVNNQDALERLARTRCTANLGQVLVRTGDARDVINATSQELGIDLIVMGTHGRRGLSRALLGSVAETVVRSAPCAVLTVRLRDAHDSDRDAA
;
A
#
# COMPACT_ATOMS: atom_id res chain seq x y z
N MET A 1 4.32 -21.91 7.48
CA MET A 1 4.32 -21.04 8.68
C MET A 1 3.32 -19.93 8.42
N LEU A 2 2.45 -19.60 9.39
CA LEU A 2 1.50 -18.50 9.24
C LEU A 2 2.24 -17.15 9.35
N PRO A 3 1.84 -16.12 8.57
CA PRO A 3 2.48 -14.83 8.63
C PRO A 3 2.26 -14.17 10.00
N LYS A 4 3.30 -13.57 10.56
CA LYS A 4 3.26 -12.81 11.81
C LYS A 4 3.29 -11.30 11.55
N HIS A 5 3.93 -10.89 10.46
CA HIS A 5 4.09 -9.49 10.05
C HIS A 5 3.56 -9.32 8.63
N ILE A 6 2.50 -8.53 8.48
CA ILE A 6 1.87 -8.22 7.20
C ILE A 6 2.15 -6.76 6.85
N LEU A 7 2.69 -6.50 5.66
CA LEU A 7 2.87 -5.15 5.13
C LEU A 7 1.74 -4.83 4.16
N VAL A 8 1.13 -3.66 4.32
CA VAL A 8 0.11 -3.13 3.41
C VAL A 8 0.62 -1.84 2.78
N PRO A 9 1.20 -1.90 1.58
CA PRO A 9 1.48 -0.71 0.80
C PRO A 9 0.19 -0.05 0.35
N THR A 10 0.08 1.26 0.53
CA THR A 10 -1.12 2.03 0.17
C THR A 10 -0.75 3.33 -0.52
N ASP A 11 -1.48 3.67 -1.57
CA ASP A 11 -1.46 4.99 -2.21
C ASP A 11 -2.69 5.82 -1.82
N LEU A 12 -3.42 5.39 -0.80
CA LEU A 12 -4.66 5.99 -0.31
C LEU A 12 -5.80 5.98 -1.35
N SER A 13 -5.75 5.06 -2.32
CA SER A 13 -6.83 4.80 -3.26
C SER A 13 -7.85 3.80 -2.68
N GLU A 14 -9.05 3.77 -3.23
CA GLU A 14 -10.11 2.82 -2.83
C GLU A 14 -9.64 1.36 -2.91
N GLY A 15 -8.89 1.00 -3.97
CA GLY A 15 -8.34 -0.35 -4.10
C GLY A 15 -7.31 -0.69 -3.02
N ALA A 16 -6.52 0.28 -2.59
CA ALA A 16 -5.59 0.11 -1.48
C ALA A 16 -6.31 0.02 -0.13
N GLU A 17 -7.42 0.75 0.04
CA GLU A 17 -8.25 0.65 1.25
C GLU A 17 -8.92 -0.72 1.37
N GLN A 18 -9.43 -1.30 0.28
CA GLN A 18 -9.96 -2.66 0.28
C GLN A 18 -8.90 -3.71 0.60
N ALA A 19 -7.67 -3.53 0.11
CA ALA A 19 -6.55 -4.39 0.47
C ALA A 19 -6.21 -4.28 1.96
N LEU A 20 -6.30 -3.08 2.54
CA LEU A 20 -6.10 -2.86 3.96
C LEU A 20 -7.20 -3.54 4.79
N ASP A 21 -8.46 -3.40 4.43
CA ASP A 21 -9.58 -4.05 5.11
C ASP A 21 -9.37 -5.58 5.14
N TYR A 22 -9.02 -6.16 3.98
CA TYR A 22 -8.71 -7.58 3.87
C TYR A 22 -7.52 -7.99 4.76
N ALA A 23 -6.45 -7.19 4.77
CA ALA A 23 -5.28 -7.45 5.60
C ALA A 23 -5.60 -7.38 7.10
N CYS A 24 -6.45 -6.43 7.53
CA CYS A 24 -6.87 -6.28 8.92
C CYS A 24 -7.72 -7.49 9.37
N GLU A 25 -8.66 -7.96 8.54
CA GLU A 25 -9.42 -9.18 8.82
C GLU A 25 -8.50 -10.41 8.92
N LEU A 26 -7.59 -10.57 7.97
CA LEU A 26 -6.63 -11.66 7.97
C LEU A 26 -5.71 -11.59 9.20
N GLY A 27 -5.21 -10.40 9.53
CA GLY A 27 -4.37 -10.17 10.70
C GLY A 27 -5.09 -10.49 12.02
N HIS A 28 -6.37 -10.16 12.11
CA HIS A 28 -7.20 -10.51 13.27
C HIS A 28 -7.32 -12.05 13.42
N LEU A 29 -7.59 -12.75 12.32
CA LEU A 29 -7.75 -14.21 12.33
C LEU A 29 -6.45 -14.96 12.66
N LEU A 30 -5.31 -14.44 12.20
CA LEU A 30 -4.01 -15.09 12.33
C LEU A 30 -3.20 -14.59 13.54
N GLY A 31 -3.63 -13.51 14.19
CA GLY A 31 -2.85 -12.83 15.23
C GLY A 31 -1.63 -12.10 14.69
N SER A 32 -1.66 -11.67 13.42
CA SER A 32 -0.54 -11.00 12.75
C SER A 32 -0.55 -9.49 13.03
N GLN A 33 0.64 -8.88 13.08
CA GLN A 33 0.79 -7.43 13.09
C GLN A 33 0.65 -6.85 11.69
N ILE A 34 -0.09 -5.74 11.58
CA ILE A 34 -0.33 -5.03 10.32
C ILE A 34 0.55 -3.77 10.28
N HIS A 35 1.44 -3.69 9.30
CA HIS A 35 2.27 -2.52 9.05
C HIS A 35 1.75 -1.80 7.81
N LEU A 36 1.59 -0.47 7.87
CA LEU A 36 1.18 0.34 6.74
C LEU A 36 2.37 1.09 6.17
N LEU A 37 2.43 1.16 4.85
CA LEU A 37 3.46 1.90 4.13
C LEU A 37 2.84 2.75 3.03
N ASN A 38 3.03 4.07 3.09
CA ASN A 38 2.79 4.95 1.96
C ASN A 38 4.13 5.38 1.36
N VAL A 39 4.26 5.31 0.04
CA VAL A 39 5.46 5.75 -0.67
C VAL A 39 5.15 6.97 -1.53
N ILE A 40 5.83 8.07 -1.24
CA ILE A 40 5.78 9.28 -2.04
C ILE A 40 6.84 9.18 -3.13
N SER A 41 6.39 8.98 -4.37
CA SER A 41 7.29 8.99 -5.52
C SER A 41 7.65 10.43 -5.87
N ILE A 42 8.91 10.79 -5.64
CA ILE A 42 9.46 12.06 -6.09
C ILE A 42 10.07 11.81 -7.46
N PRO A 43 9.59 12.47 -8.53
CA PRO A 43 10.25 12.38 -9.82
C PRO A 43 11.71 12.79 -9.67
N ALA A 44 12.64 11.94 -10.10
CA ALA A 44 14.09 12.15 -9.94
C ALA A 44 14.62 13.42 -10.66
N LEU A 45 13.79 14.00 -11.52
CA LEU A 45 14.04 15.27 -12.22
C LEU A 45 12.74 16.05 -12.10
N GLY A 46 12.81 17.25 -11.51
CA GLY A 46 11.72 18.20 -11.63
C GLY A 46 11.27 18.21 -13.09
N VAL A 47 9.95 18.17 -13.35
CA VAL A 47 9.43 18.18 -14.72
C VAL A 47 9.92 19.49 -15.35
N PRO A 48 10.94 19.50 -16.23
CA PRO A 48 11.54 20.74 -16.73
C PRO A 48 10.52 21.60 -17.48
N GLU A 49 9.45 20.95 -17.97
CA GLU A 49 8.37 21.55 -18.72
C GLU A 49 7.41 22.40 -17.86
N LEU A 50 7.39 22.21 -16.55
CA LEU A 50 6.52 22.95 -15.63
C LEU A 50 7.28 23.99 -14.76
N GLY A 51 8.62 24.04 -14.82
CA GLY A 51 9.42 25.04 -14.12
C GLY A 51 9.32 25.01 -12.58
N VAL A 52 8.74 23.97 -11.99
CA VAL A 52 8.55 23.83 -10.55
C VAL A 52 9.52 22.78 -10.03
N ALA A 53 10.62 23.23 -9.45
CA ALA A 53 11.44 22.38 -8.60
C ALA A 53 10.70 22.17 -7.27
N LEU A 54 10.43 20.92 -6.89
CA LEU A 54 9.97 20.61 -5.54
C LEU A 54 11.07 21.02 -4.55
N THR A 55 10.77 21.94 -3.67
CA THR A 55 11.69 22.33 -2.60
C THR A 55 11.68 21.28 -1.50
N ALA A 56 12.75 21.21 -0.70
CA ALA A 56 12.82 20.31 0.46
C ALA A 56 11.61 20.54 1.39
N THR A 57 11.23 21.79 1.62
CA THR A 57 10.06 22.16 2.45
C THR A 57 8.76 21.56 1.92
N MET A 58 8.54 21.59 0.60
CA MET A 58 7.33 21.00 0.00
C MET A 58 7.31 19.47 0.15
N ILE A 59 8.47 18.84 0.09
CA ILE A 59 8.59 17.39 0.30
C ILE A 59 8.28 17.05 1.78
N ASP A 60 8.83 17.84 2.72
CA ASP A 60 8.56 17.65 4.15
C ASP A 60 7.07 17.83 4.47
N GLU A 61 6.41 18.85 3.90
CA GLU A 61 4.97 19.04 4.04
C GLU A 61 4.15 17.85 3.47
N LEU A 62 4.56 17.31 2.32
CA LEU A 62 3.92 16.13 1.74
C LEU A 62 4.07 14.92 2.66
N VAL A 63 5.24 14.69 3.23
CA VAL A 63 5.50 13.59 4.17
C VAL A 63 4.61 13.73 5.40
N VAL A 64 4.55 14.90 6.02
CA VAL A 64 3.71 15.16 7.21
C VAL A 64 2.23 14.94 6.89
N ASN A 65 1.72 15.51 5.80
CA ASN A 65 0.33 15.36 5.41
C ASN A 65 -0.06 13.91 5.12
N ASN A 66 0.83 13.15 4.46
CA ASN A 66 0.59 11.73 4.19
C ASN A 66 0.70 10.90 5.47
N GLN A 67 1.60 11.23 6.40
CA GLN A 67 1.71 10.57 7.69
C GLN A 67 0.40 10.71 8.49
N ASP A 68 -0.14 11.93 8.60
CA ASP A 68 -1.40 12.20 9.28
C ASP A 68 -2.59 11.45 8.63
N ALA A 69 -2.64 11.43 7.30
CA ALA A 69 -3.68 10.71 6.57
C ALA A 69 -3.57 9.19 6.80
N LEU A 70 -2.36 8.65 6.75
CA LEU A 70 -2.10 7.23 6.94
C LEU A 70 -2.41 6.77 8.37
N GLU A 71 -2.06 7.59 9.38
CA GLU A 71 -2.40 7.30 10.78
C GLU A 71 -3.91 7.33 11.03
N ARG A 72 -4.63 8.29 10.44
CA ARG A 72 -6.10 8.32 10.52
C ARG A 72 -6.70 7.07 9.89
N LEU A 73 -6.24 6.67 8.71
CA LEU A 73 -6.68 5.46 8.03
C LEU A 73 -6.41 4.21 8.88
N ALA A 74 -5.22 4.11 9.44
CA ALA A 74 -4.83 3.01 10.31
C ALA A 74 -5.74 2.87 11.52
N ARG A 75 -6.02 3.98 12.22
CA ARG A 75 -6.88 3.99 13.41
C ARG A 75 -8.33 3.67 13.11
N THR A 76 -8.82 4.01 11.93
CA THR A 76 -10.22 3.76 11.54
C THR A 76 -10.45 2.35 11.01
N ARG A 77 -9.44 1.75 10.39
CA ARG A 77 -9.58 0.45 9.70
C ARG A 77 -8.96 -0.71 10.48
N CYS A 78 -7.79 -0.50 11.10
CA CYS A 78 -7.07 -1.51 11.85
C CYS A 78 -7.08 -1.19 13.35
N THR A 79 -8.09 -1.68 14.07
CA THR A 79 -8.22 -1.43 15.51
C THR A 79 -7.42 -2.43 16.37
N ALA A 80 -7.01 -3.57 15.80
CA ALA A 80 -6.25 -4.59 16.51
C ALA A 80 -4.94 -4.89 15.77
N ASN A 81 -3.89 -5.16 16.52
CA ASN A 81 -2.59 -5.60 16.00
C ASN A 81 -1.89 -4.63 15.04
N LEU A 82 -2.13 -3.33 15.18
CA LEU A 82 -1.43 -2.32 14.40
C LEU A 82 0.06 -2.29 14.78
N GLY A 83 0.92 -2.45 13.78
CA GLY A 83 2.37 -2.32 13.88
C GLY A 83 2.84 -0.92 13.52
N GLN A 84 3.80 -0.81 12.61
CA GLN A 84 4.34 0.48 12.18
C GLN A 84 3.48 1.11 11.08
N VAL A 85 3.39 2.44 11.12
CA VAL A 85 2.73 3.28 10.10
C VAL A 85 3.81 4.19 9.53
N LEU A 86 4.19 3.97 8.28
CA LEU A 86 5.39 4.55 7.68
C LEU A 86 5.06 5.32 6.41
N VAL A 87 5.61 6.52 6.28
CA VAL A 87 5.68 7.26 5.01
C VAL A 87 7.15 7.32 4.60
N ARG A 88 7.44 6.93 3.37
CA ARG A 88 8.78 6.94 2.80
C ARG A 88 8.76 7.60 1.42
N THR A 89 9.91 8.08 1.00
CA THR A 89 10.10 8.69 -0.33
C THR A 89 10.95 7.77 -1.20
N GLY A 90 10.65 7.72 -2.51
CA GLY A 90 11.43 6.93 -3.46
C GLY A 90 10.59 6.23 -4.53
N ASP A 91 11.18 5.27 -5.22
CA ASP A 91 10.43 4.37 -6.11
C ASP A 91 9.65 3.37 -5.25
N ALA A 92 8.34 3.29 -5.48
CA ALA A 92 7.46 2.45 -4.66
C ALA A 92 7.89 0.98 -4.64
N ARG A 93 8.38 0.45 -5.75
CA ARG A 93 8.80 -0.96 -5.90
C ARG A 93 10.00 -1.27 -5.01
N ASP A 94 11.00 -0.40 -5.04
CA ASP A 94 12.24 -0.56 -4.27
C ASP A 94 11.99 -0.36 -2.79
N VAL A 95 11.20 0.68 -2.44
CA VAL A 95 10.89 1.01 -1.04
C VAL A 95 10.04 -0.08 -0.39
N ILE A 96 9.06 -0.66 -1.08
CA ILE A 96 8.25 -1.78 -0.57
C ILE A 96 9.14 -2.99 -0.26
N ASN A 97 10.00 -3.37 -1.19
CA ASN A 97 10.90 -4.51 -1.02
C ASN A 97 11.91 -4.28 0.12
N ALA A 98 12.54 -3.10 0.16
CA ALA A 98 13.48 -2.74 1.22
C ALA A 98 12.80 -2.72 2.61
N THR A 99 11.61 -2.14 2.71
CA THR A 99 10.83 -2.11 3.97
C THR A 99 10.43 -3.53 4.40
N SER A 100 10.09 -4.39 3.45
CA SER A 100 9.74 -5.78 3.76
C SER A 100 10.92 -6.55 4.35
N GLN A 101 12.12 -6.34 3.84
CA GLN A 101 13.34 -6.94 4.40
C GLN A 101 13.67 -6.36 5.78
N GLU A 102 13.63 -5.03 5.92
CA GLU A 102 13.94 -4.32 7.16
C GLU A 102 13.06 -4.76 8.34
N LEU A 103 11.76 -4.90 8.09
CA LEU A 103 10.78 -5.26 9.13
C LEU A 103 10.55 -6.77 9.27
N GLY A 104 11.22 -7.60 8.49
CA GLY A 104 11.01 -9.05 8.52
C GLY A 104 9.57 -9.43 8.15
N ILE A 105 9.02 -8.82 7.10
CA ILE A 105 7.64 -9.06 6.65
C ILE A 105 7.51 -10.47 6.07
N ASP A 106 6.46 -11.16 6.48
CA ASP A 106 6.12 -12.50 6.01
C ASP A 106 5.16 -12.49 4.81
N LEU A 107 4.31 -11.45 4.75
CA LEU A 107 3.28 -11.30 3.72
C LEU A 107 3.09 -9.83 3.35
N ILE A 108 3.09 -9.53 2.07
CA ILE A 108 2.62 -8.25 1.53
C ILE A 108 1.18 -8.43 1.06
N VAL A 109 0.26 -7.54 1.47
CA VAL A 109 -1.12 -7.49 0.97
C VAL A 109 -1.31 -6.15 0.28
N MET A 110 -1.64 -6.15 -1.02
CA MET A 110 -1.74 -4.92 -1.79
C MET A 110 -2.85 -4.97 -2.85
N GLY A 111 -3.37 -3.82 -3.22
CA GLY A 111 -4.32 -3.70 -4.32
C GLY A 111 -3.68 -4.02 -5.67
N THR A 112 -4.46 -4.55 -6.61
CA THR A 112 -3.99 -4.83 -7.98
C THR A 112 -3.81 -3.56 -8.81
N HIS A 113 -4.48 -2.46 -8.46
CA HIS A 113 -4.46 -1.17 -9.17
C HIS A 113 -4.30 -0.04 -8.16
N GLY A 114 -3.58 1.01 -8.55
CA GLY A 114 -3.47 2.24 -7.79
C GLY A 114 -4.37 3.34 -8.40
N ARG A 115 -4.07 4.60 -8.07
CA ARG A 115 -4.82 5.82 -8.48
C ARG A 115 -5.11 5.94 -9.98
N ARG A 116 -4.37 5.26 -10.86
CA ARG A 116 -4.49 5.41 -12.32
C ARG A 116 -5.48 4.43 -12.97
N GLY A 117 -6.13 3.55 -12.21
CA GLY A 117 -7.28 2.74 -12.63
C GLY A 117 -7.22 2.15 -14.05
N LEU A 118 -6.09 1.57 -14.44
CA LEU A 118 -5.95 0.93 -15.74
C LEU A 118 -6.83 -0.33 -15.83
N SER A 119 -7.32 -0.62 -17.01
CA SER A 119 -8.31 -1.66 -17.33
C SER A 119 -8.28 -2.91 -16.46
N ARG A 120 -9.44 -3.43 -16.09
CA ARG A 120 -9.74 -4.57 -15.20
C ARG A 120 -8.95 -5.86 -15.44
N ALA A 121 -8.20 -5.97 -16.53
CA ALA A 121 -7.49 -7.18 -16.94
C ALA A 121 -5.99 -7.18 -16.61
N LEU A 122 -5.39 -6.03 -16.23
CA LEU A 122 -3.94 -5.91 -16.06
C LEU A 122 -3.59 -5.59 -14.61
N LEU A 123 -2.57 -6.27 -14.10
CA LEU A 123 -1.95 -5.94 -12.82
C LEU A 123 -1.20 -4.61 -12.96
N GLY A 124 -1.37 -3.69 -12.00
CA GLY A 124 -0.66 -2.40 -12.00
C GLY A 124 0.86 -2.60 -11.94
N SER A 125 1.62 -1.68 -12.52
CA SER A 125 3.09 -1.81 -12.67
C SER A 125 3.84 -2.00 -11.33
N VAL A 126 3.37 -1.37 -10.24
CA VAL A 126 3.95 -1.57 -8.90
C VAL A 126 3.62 -2.98 -8.40
N ALA A 127 2.36 -3.39 -8.47
CA ALA A 127 1.93 -4.71 -8.01
C ALA A 127 2.62 -5.84 -8.81
N GLU A 128 2.71 -5.71 -10.12
CA GLU A 128 3.42 -6.69 -10.96
C GLU A 128 4.89 -6.82 -10.56
N THR A 129 5.58 -5.71 -10.36
CA THR A 129 6.99 -5.73 -9.99
C THR A 129 7.18 -6.31 -8.59
N VAL A 130 6.36 -5.92 -7.62
CA VAL A 130 6.44 -6.44 -6.25
C VAL A 130 6.18 -7.95 -6.23
N VAL A 131 5.15 -8.45 -6.94
CA VAL A 131 4.89 -9.90 -7.05
C VAL A 131 6.11 -10.67 -7.57
N ARG A 132 6.87 -10.08 -8.50
CA ARG A 132 8.05 -10.73 -9.09
C ARG A 132 9.31 -10.64 -8.22
N SER A 133 9.46 -9.61 -7.39
CA SER A 133 10.72 -9.27 -6.72
C SER A 133 10.66 -9.24 -5.20
N ALA A 134 9.48 -9.39 -4.60
CA ALA A 134 9.33 -9.35 -3.16
C ALA A 134 10.12 -10.46 -2.45
N PRO A 135 10.69 -10.17 -1.27
CA PRO A 135 11.43 -11.15 -0.48
C PRO A 135 10.54 -12.15 0.26
N CYS A 136 9.21 -11.96 0.21
CA CYS A 136 8.20 -12.76 0.92
C CYS A 136 6.98 -13.02 0.04
N ALA A 137 5.97 -13.71 0.57
CA ALA A 137 4.70 -13.93 -0.12
C ALA A 137 3.98 -12.62 -0.40
N VAL A 138 3.25 -12.55 -1.53
CA VAL A 138 2.45 -11.39 -1.93
C VAL A 138 1.03 -11.83 -2.24
N LEU A 139 0.07 -11.19 -1.60
CA LEU A 139 -1.36 -11.34 -1.85
C LEU A 139 -1.88 -10.08 -2.53
N THR A 140 -2.43 -10.23 -3.71
CA THR A 140 -3.05 -9.12 -4.44
C THR A 140 -4.56 -9.16 -4.28
N VAL A 141 -5.15 -8.03 -3.91
CA VAL A 141 -6.60 -7.87 -3.72
C VAL A 141 -7.17 -7.06 -4.90
N ARG A 142 -8.17 -7.61 -5.57
CA ARG A 142 -8.88 -6.89 -6.63
C ARG A 142 -9.92 -5.96 -6.04
N LEU A 143 -10.05 -4.76 -6.62
CA LEU A 143 -11.16 -3.86 -6.33
C LEU A 143 -12.48 -4.55 -6.70
N ARG A 144 -13.37 -4.73 -5.73
CA ARG A 144 -14.75 -5.19 -5.96
C ARG A 144 -15.62 -3.98 -6.26
N ASP A 145 -16.22 -3.94 -7.43
CA ASP A 145 -17.25 -2.95 -7.74
C ASP A 145 -18.52 -3.26 -6.94
N ALA A 146 -19.22 -2.24 -6.47
CA ALA A 146 -20.47 -2.36 -5.71
C ALA A 146 -21.60 -3.14 -6.46
N HIS A 147 -21.39 -3.46 -7.73
CA HIS A 147 -22.35 -4.22 -8.57
C HIS A 147 -22.13 -5.74 -8.58
N ASP A 148 -21.08 -6.26 -7.97
CA ASP A 148 -20.81 -7.72 -7.98
C ASP A 148 -21.44 -8.45 -6.77
N SER A 149 -22.02 -7.74 -5.81
CA SER A 149 -22.68 -8.31 -4.63
C SER A 149 -23.99 -9.06 -4.93
N ASP A 150 -24.58 -8.89 -6.11
CA ASP A 150 -25.85 -9.55 -6.49
C ASP A 150 -25.66 -10.90 -7.21
N ARG A 151 -24.44 -11.35 -7.44
CA ARG A 151 -24.19 -12.63 -8.15
C ARG A 151 -23.92 -13.83 -7.25
N ASP A 152 -23.59 -13.60 -5.99
CA ASP A 152 -23.32 -14.69 -5.02
C ASP A 152 -24.56 -15.07 -4.17
N ALA A 153 -25.74 -14.51 -4.47
CA ALA A 153 -27.01 -14.80 -3.77
C ALA A 153 -28.01 -15.61 -4.62
N ALA A 154 -27.55 -16.33 -5.64
CA ALA A 154 -28.41 -17.19 -6.45
C ALA A 154 -27.98 -18.66 -6.41
#